data_b82de3ab54c0732fe74a7c8b0465f306
#
_entry.id   b82de3ab54c0732fe74a7c8b0465f306
#
_cell.length_a   1.000
_cell.length_b   1.000
_cell.length_c   1.000
_cell.angle_alpha   90.00
_cell.angle_beta   90.00
_cell.angle_gamma   90.00
#
_symmetry.space_group_name_H-M   'P 1'
#
loop_
_entity.id
_entity.type
_entity.pdbx_description
1 polymer ?
#
loop_
_entity_poly.entity_id
_entity_poly.type
_entity_poly.pdbx_seq_one_letter_code
_entity_poly.pdbx_strand_id
1 'polypeptide(L)'
;MQYSYRGHVTPDAVLAAAEPYFVSHGLAMQRGGGDHARFVGTLGNVDLNVEIEGGHHTRVTMATRDVGESELDKIARRFLTELNAIEEPRHEMRGAY
;
A
#
# COMPACT_ATOMS: atom_id res chain seq x y z
N MET A 1 -11.85 6.77 -3.74
CA MET A 1 -11.67 5.42 -4.31
C MET A 1 -11.14 4.47 -3.28
N GLN A 2 -11.43 3.21 -3.45
CA GLN A 2 -11.01 2.19 -2.51
C GLN A 2 -10.41 1.02 -3.27
N TYR A 3 -9.27 0.55 -2.81
CA TYR A 3 -8.56 -0.54 -3.45
C TYR A 3 -8.20 -1.58 -2.42
N SER A 4 -8.05 -2.82 -2.85
CA SER A 4 -7.62 -3.86 -1.94
C SER A 4 -6.60 -4.76 -2.62
N TYR A 5 -5.76 -5.37 -1.81
CA TYR A 5 -4.73 -6.29 -2.22
C TYR A 5 -4.74 -7.44 -1.23
N ARG A 6 -4.56 -8.65 -1.73
CA ARG A 6 -4.45 -9.82 -0.89
C ARG A 6 -3.21 -10.60 -1.30
N GLY A 7 -2.37 -10.89 -0.33
CA GLY A 7 -1.13 -11.58 -0.64
C GLY A 7 -0.48 -12.12 0.60
N HIS A 8 0.81 -12.39 0.52
CA HIS A 8 1.55 -13.02 1.59
C HIS A 8 2.58 -12.10 2.24
N VAL A 9 2.65 -10.84 1.85
CA VAL A 9 3.52 -9.87 2.50
C VAL A 9 2.98 -9.64 3.92
N THR A 10 3.84 -9.71 4.92
CA THR A 10 3.36 -9.53 6.29
C THR A 10 2.87 -8.12 6.53
N PRO A 11 1.95 -7.92 7.50
CA PRO A 11 1.48 -6.57 7.80
C PRO A 11 2.61 -5.60 8.13
N ASP A 12 3.60 -6.05 8.89
CA ASP A 12 4.73 -5.18 9.22
C ASP A 12 5.49 -4.76 7.98
N ALA A 13 5.68 -5.69 7.03
CA ALA A 13 6.38 -5.38 5.80
C ALA A 13 5.59 -4.41 4.94
N VAL A 14 4.26 -4.55 4.91
CA VAL A 14 3.40 -3.63 4.16
C VAL A 14 3.56 -2.22 4.70
N LEU A 15 3.44 -2.06 6.01
CA LEU A 15 3.53 -0.74 6.62
C LEU A 15 4.94 -0.16 6.49
N ALA A 16 5.96 -1.01 6.60
CA ALA A 16 7.33 -0.54 6.43
C ALA A 16 7.60 -0.08 5.01
N ALA A 17 6.96 -0.70 4.03
CA ALA A 17 7.10 -0.28 2.64
C ALA A 17 6.29 0.97 2.33
N ALA A 18 5.17 1.17 3.02
CA ALA A 18 4.25 2.27 2.73
C ALA A 18 4.86 3.62 3.06
N GLU A 19 5.51 3.74 4.19
CA GLU A 19 5.99 5.04 4.63
C GLU A 19 6.97 5.68 3.64
N PRO A 20 8.09 5.01 3.28
CA PRO A 20 9.01 5.65 2.33
C PRO A 20 8.37 5.88 0.97
N TYR A 21 7.48 4.99 0.57
CA TYR A 21 6.82 5.13 -0.73
C TYR A 21 5.96 6.39 -0.77
N PHE A 22 5.05 6.55 0.19
CA PHE A 22 4.16 7.69 0.18
C PHE A 22 4.87 8.99 0.51
N VAL A 23 5.88 8.94 1.37
CA VAL A 23 6.68 10.13 1.66
C VAL A 23 7.40 10.61 0.40
N SER A 24 7.92 9.70 -0.41
CA SER A 24 8.59 10.08 -1.64
C SER A 24 7.64 10.71 -2.66
N HIS A 25 6.35 10.50 -2.49
CA HIS A 25 5.33 11.10 -3.34
C HIS A 25 4.70 12.35 -2.73
N GLY A 26 5.30 12.89 -1.70
CA GLY A 26 4.86 14.16 -1.14
C GLY A 26 3.81 14.06 -0.05
N LEU A 27 3.56 12.86 0.45
CA LEU A 27 2.63 12.68 1.56
C LEU A 27 3.43 12.46 2.85
N ALA A 28 2.81 12.77 3.97
CA ALA A 28 3.42 12.58 5.28
C ALA A 28 2.55 11.64 6.10
N MET A 29 3.18 10.78 6.88
CA MET A 29 2.43 9.91 7.78
C MET A 29 1.85 10.75 8.90
N GLN A 30 0.53 10.76 9.00
CA GLN A 30 -0.16 11.47 10.05
C GLN A 30 -0.44 10.58 11.25
N ARG A 31 -0.75 9.31 10.97
CA ARG A 31 -1.09 8.36 12.01
C ARG A 31 -0.62 6.98 11.57
N GLY A 32 -0.05 6.24 12.50
CA GLY A 32 0.37 4.88 12.23
C GLY A 32 0.14 4.02 13.43
N GLY A 33 -0.02 2.73 13.18
CA GLY A 33 -0.20 1.74 14.22
C GLY A 33 0.19 0.39 13.68
N GLY A 34 -0.15 -0.67 14.41
CA GLY A 34 0.21 -2.02 14.00
C GLY A 34 -0.48 -2.48 12.72
N ASP A 35 -1.65 -1.93 12.43
CA ASP A 35 -2.45 -2.38 11.29
C ASP A 35 -3.06 -1.23 10.51
N HIS A 36 -2.64 -0.01 10.78
CA HIS A 36 -3.29 1.15 10.19
C HIS A 36 -2.30 2.28 10.01
N ALA A 37 -2.42 3.00 8.90
CA ALA A 37 -1.62 4.19 8.65
C ALA A 37 -2.44 5.17 7.83
N ARG A 38 -2.21 6.45 8.07
CA ARG A 38 -2.81 7.51 7.27
C ARG A 38 -1.71 8.41 6.76
N PHE A 39 -1.75 8.69 5.47
CA PHE A 39 -0.81 9.61 4.84
C PHE A 39 -1.57 10.79 4.27
N VAL A 40 -1.06 11.98 4.49
CA VAL A 40 -1.72 13.21 4.07
C VAL A 40 -0.78 14.05 3.24
N GLY A 41 -1.34 14.76 2.30
CA GLY A 41 -0.58 15.67 1.44
C GLY A 41 -1.50 16.59 0.68
N THR A 42 -0.91 17.38 -0.22
CA THR A 42 -1.70 18.35 -0.97
C THR A 42 -2.68 17.69 -1.95
N LEU A 43 -2.39 16.45 -2.35
CA LEU A 43 -3.29 15.73 -3.25
C LEU A 43 -4.48 15.12 -2.52
N GLY A 44 -4.40 14.99 -1.19
CA GLY A 44 -5.46 14.39 -0.41
C GLY A 44 -4.89 13.41 0.62
N ASN A 45 -5.71 12.47 1.02
CA ASN A 45 -5.34 11.51 2.08
C ASN A 45 -5.40 10.09 1.55
N VAL A 46 -4.52 9.24 2.09
CA VAL A 46 -4.58 7.80 1.86
C VAL A 46 -4.70 7.12 3.22
N ASP A 47 -5.75 6.33 3.38
CA ASP A 47 -5.92 5.51 4.58
C ASP A 47 -5.62 4.07 4.23
N LEU A 48 -4.74 3.47 5.01
CA LEU A 48 -4.25 2.12 4.76
C LEU A 48 -4.58 1.24 5.95
N ASN A 49 -5.30 0.16 5.70
CA ASN A 49 -5.59 -0.85 6.72
C ASN A 49 -5.02 -2.18 6.28
N VAL A 50 -4.39 -2.88 7.22
CA VAL A 50 -3.75 -4.16 6.95
C VAL A 50 -4.24 -5.16 7.98
N GLU A 51 -4.72 -6.31 7.51
CA GLU A 51 -5.18 -7.33 8.44
C GLU A 51 -4.80 -8.72 7.93
N ILE A 52 -4.71 -9.66 8.84
CA ILE A 52 -4.46 -11.04 8.48
C ILE A 52 -5.79 -11.74 8.29
N GLU A 53 -5.93 -12.39 7.15
CA GLU A 53 -7.17 -13.03 6.76
C GLU A 53 -6.91 -14.52 6.59
N GLY A 54 -7.71 -15.33 7.29
CA GLY A 54 -7.58 -16.78 7.18
C GLY A 54 -6.27 -17.34 7.70
N GLY A 55 -5.52 -16.55 8.47
CA GLY A 55 -4.28 -17.00 9.08
C GLY A 55 -3.07 -17.01 8.15
N HIS A 56 -3.28 -16.87 6.85
CA HIS A 56 -2.18 -16.99 5.89
C HIS A 56 -2.07 -15.83 4.92
N HIS A 57 -3.11 -15.05 4.79
CA HIS A 57 -3.12 -13.98 3.82
C HIS A 57 -3.18 -12.63 4.50
N THR A 58 -2.48 -11.67 3.92
CA THR A 58 -2.55 -10.29 4.36
C THR A 58 -3.49 -9.56 3.42
N ARG A 59 -4.48 -8.91 3.98
CA ARG A 59 -5.40 -8.11 3.20
C ARG A 59 -5.10 -6.64 3.46
N VAL A 60 -4.80 -5.92 2.40
CA VAL A 60 -4.54 -4.49 2.47
C VAL A 60 -5.70 -3.77 1.84
N THR A 61 -6.34 -2.89 2.60
CA THR A 61 -7.42 -2.05 2.08
C THR A 61 -6.93 -0.61 2.09
N MET A 62 -7.08 0.06 0.96
CA MET A 62 -6.59 1.41 0.79
C MET A 62 -7.71 2.29 0.29
N ALA A 63 -7.96 3.40 0.99
CA ALA A 63 -8.97 4.36 0.60
C ALA A 63 -8.29 5.70 0.36
N THR A 64 -8.62 6.32 -0.76
CA THR A 64 -8.05 7.62 -1.08
C THR A 64 -9.14 8.68 -1.02
N ARG A 65 -8.74 9.88 -0.58
CA ARG A 65 -9.60 11.05 -0.63
C ARG A 65 -8.79 12.13 -1.30
N ASP A 66 -8.87 12.14 -2.62
CA ASP A 66 -8.11 13.09 -3.40
C ASP A 66 -8.89 14.38 -3.61
N VAL A 67 -8.17 15.40 -4.05
CA VAL A 67 -8.74 16.74 -4.18
C VAL A 67 -9.07 17.00 -5.65
N GLY A 68 -9.87 16.13 -6.21
CA GLY A 68 -10.44 16.38 -7.51
C GLY A 68 -9.76 15.72 -8.69
N GLU A 69 -8.62 15.07 -8.50
CA GLU A 69 -7.93 14.41 -9.59
C GLU A 69 -7.55 13.00 -9.19
N SER A 70 -7.31 12.17 -10.18
CA SER A 70 -6.96 10.78 -9.96
C SER A 70 -5.46 10.57 -9.72
N GLU A 71 -4.71 11.62 -9.50
CA GLU A 71 -3.27 11.48 -9.30
C GLU A 71 -2.97 10.66 -8.05
N LEU A 72 -3.68 10.95 -6.97
CA LEU A 72 -3.49 10.19 -5.74
C LEU A 72 -3.90 8.73 -5.92
N ASP A 73 -4.95 8.50 -6.70
CA ASP A 73 -5.37 7.14 -7.01
C ASP A 73 -4.28 6.37 -7.75
N LYS A 74 -3.60 7.03 -8.69
CA LYS A 74 -2.51 6.40 -9.42
C LYS A 74 -1.37 6.02 -8.49
N ILE A 75 -1.04 6.92 -7.59
CA ILE A 75 0.02 6.68 -6.61
C ILE A 75 -0.35 5.48 -5.74
N ALA A 76 -1.58 5.45 -5.26
CA ALA A 76 -2.04 4.37 -4.39
C ALA A 76 -2.04 3.03 -5.12
N ARG A 77 -2.54 3.00 -6.35
CA ARG A 77 -2.57 1.75 -7.11
C ARG A 77 -1.17 1.24 -7.40
N ARG A 78 -0.25 2.16 -7.68
CA ARG A 78 1.14 1.75 -7.93
C ARG A 78 1.76 1.12 -6.69
N PHE A 79 1.38 1.60 -5.51
CA PHE A 79 1.87 0.99 -4.28
C PHE A 79 1.45 -0.48 -4.21
N LEU A 80 0.21 -0.79 -4.57
CA LEU A 80 -0.24 -2.18 -4.56
C LEU A 80 0.54 -3.02 -5.55
N THR A 81 0.89 -2.45 -6.69
CA THR A 81 1.74 -3.13 -7.66
C THR A 81 3.12 -3.42 -7.07
N GLU A 82 3.66 -2.47 -6.30
CA GLU A 82 4.95 -2.69 -5.67
C GLU A 82 4.91 -3.75 -4.59
N LEU A 83 3.80 -3.83 -3.86
CA LEU A 83 3.63 -4.92 -2.91
C LEU A 83 3.65 -6.27 -3.61
N ASN A 84 3.01 -6.36 -4.76
CA ASN A 84 3.00 -7.58 -5.52
C ASN A 84 4.41 -7.96 -5.97
N ALA A 85 5.22 -6.98 -6.36
CA ALA A 85 6.59 -7.24 -6.76
C ALA A 85 7.45 -7.71 -5.58
N ILE A 86 7.21 -7.16 -4.39
CA ILE A 86 7.91 -7.60 -3.19
C ILE A 86 7.56 -9.05 -2.88
N GLU A 87 6.29 -9.38 -3.03
CA GLU A 87 5.81 -10.72 -2.73
C GLU A 87 6.35 -11.76 -3.69
N GLU A 88 6.52 -11.39 -4.96
CA GLU A 88 6.79 -12.31 -6.04
C GLU A 88 8.13 -12.13 -6.75
N PRO A 89 9.20 -11.68 -6.06
CA PRO A 89 10.46 -11.48 -6.77
C PRO A 89 11.05 -12.78 -7.30
N ARG A 90 10.79 -13.90 -6.61
CA ARG A 90 11.27 -15.19 -7.07
C ARG A 90 10.53 -15.67 -8.30
N HIS A 91 9.22 -15.41 -8.34
CA HIS A 91 8.43 -15.80 -9.49
C HIS A 91 8.88 -15.08 -10.74
N GLU A 92 9.17 -13.81 -10.60
CA GLU A 92 9.68 -13.05 -11.72
C GLU A 92 11.02 -13.58 -12.21
N MET A 93 11.89 -13.90 -11.29
CA MET A 93 13.19 -14.43 -11.64
C MET A 93 13.08 -15.77 -12.34
N ARG A 94 12.17 -16.61 -11.87
CA ARG A 94 11.95 -17.88 -12.52
C ARG A 94 11.34 -17.69 -13.89
N GLY A 95 10.45 -16.74 -14.02
CA GLY A 95 9.82 -16.47 -15.28
C GLY A 95 10.79 -16.03 -16.35
N ALA A 96 11.96 -15.57 -15.95
CA ALA A 96 12.99 -15.14 -16.88
C ALA A 96 13.72 -16.31 -17.51
N TYR A 97 13.55 -17.49 -16.98
CA TYR A 97 14.18 -18.66 -17.55
C TYR A 97 13.38 -19.15 -18.75
#